data_4bfc5421b3804ea9217e75a17ab36ea7
#
_entry.id   4bfc5421b3804ea9217e75a17ab36ea7
#
_cell.length_a   1.000
_cell.length_b   1.000
_cell.length_c   1.000
_cell.angle_alpha   90.00
_cell.angle_beta   90.00
_cell.angle_gamma   90.00
#
_symmetry.space_group_name_H-M   'P 1'
#
loop_
_entity.id
_entity.type
_entity.pdbx_description
1 polymer ?
#
loop_
_entity_poly.entity_id
_entity_poly.type
_entity_poly.pdbx_seq_one_letter_code
_entity_poly.pdbx_strand_id
1 'polypeptide(L)'
;MNVIVFASRKGGTGKSTLAAHLAAHVHKATKPCLLIDADPQGSLTLWHKLRGTNEPAIKSAVNSVSGIVSAAKRDGIEWVFIDTPPNMSAVVEDAIRNATMVIIPARPGVFDVNAVQETILSCRAARKPYAVVLNGAPARRDEVESPIVTIARESLVKFRAPVWGGQITNRADLLMALGHGEGAREYYAEGRAAAEIGRLWAAIERSVKAIRGNASAGGAMHKQAA
;
A
#
# COMPACT_ATOMS: atom_id res chain seq x y z
N MET A 1 -11.34 -0.18 -12.02
CA MET A 1 -11.02 0.04 -10.60
C MET A 1 -9.75 -0.72 -10.24
N ASN A 2 -8.88 -0.14 -9.44
CA ASN A 2 -7.65 -0.74 -8.91
C ASN A 2 -7.76 -0.78 -7.39
N VAL A 3 -7.48 -1.93 -6.78
CA VAL A 3 -7.53 -2.10 -5.33
C VAL A 3 -6.12 -2.37 -4.82
N ILE A 4 -5.59 -1.46 -4.03
CA ILE A 4 -4.29 -1.57 -3.38
C ILE A 4 -4.51 -1.89 -1.91
N VAL A 5 -3.99 -3.01 -1.45
CA VAL A 5 -4.11 -3.46 -0.06
C VAL A 5 -2.77 -3.31 0.63
N PHE A 6 -2.76 -2.70 1.80
CA PHE A 6 -1.59 -2.64 2.67
C PHE A 6 -1.74 -3.73 3.74
N ALA A 7 -0.93 -4.77 3.63
CA ALA A 7 -0.98 -5.89 4.55
C ALA A 7 0.42 -6.20 5.10
N SER A 8 0.51 -6.42 6.39
CA SER A 8 1.71 -6.86 7.09
C SER A 8 1.30 -7.44 8.43
N ARG A 9 1.81 -8.61 8.76
CA ARG A 9 1.51 -9.28 10.03
C ARG A 9 2.07 -8.54 11.25
N LYS A 10 3.04 -7.66 11.04
CA LYS A 10 3.65 -6.88 12.12
C LYS A 10 3.00 -5.52 12.27
N GLY A 11 2.74 -5.12 13.53
CA GLY A 11 2.31 -3.77 13.87
C GLY A 11 3.42 -2.75 13.65
N GLY A 12 3.06 -1.49 13.37
CA GLY A 12 4.01 -0.39 13.24
C GLY A 12 4.89 -0.41 11.98
N THR A 13 4.57 -1.23 10.98
CA THR A 13 5.31 -1.25 9.69
C THR A 13 4.96 -0.09 8.76
N GLY A 14 3.87 0.64 9.06
CA GLY A 14 3.44 1.83 8.32
C GLY A 14 2.38 1.56 7.27
N LYS A 15 1.52 0.55 7.44
CA LYS A 15 0.37 0.28 6.56
C LYS A 15 -0.53 1.51 6.42
N SER A 16 -1.09 1.98 7.54
CA SER A 16 -1.95 3.17 7.60
C SER A 16 -1.26 4.43 7.09
N THR A 17 0.03 4.61 7.44
CA THR A 17 0.86 5.72 6.98
C THR A 17 0.93 5.76 5.46
N LEU A 18 1.29 4.64 4.82
CA LEU A 18 1.39 4.58 3.36
C LEU A 18 0.03 4.71 2.68
N ALA A 19 -1.03 4.12 3.27
CA ALA A 19 -2.39 4.25 2.76
C ALA A 19 -2.84 5.72 2.72
N ALA A 20 -2.67 6.46 3.81
CA ALA A 20 -3.03 7.87 3.92
C ALA A 20 -2.26 8.73 2.91
N HIS A 21 -0.92 8.63 2.90
CA HIS A 21 -0.07 9.42 2.00
C HIS A 21 -0.34 9.14 0.52
N LEU A 22 -0.53 7.88 0.14
CA LEU A 22 -0.81 7.52 -1.25
C LEU A 22 -2.21 7.94 -1.66
N ALA A 23 -3.21 7.81 -0.79
CA ALA A 23 -4.56 8.29 -1.09
C ALA A 23 -4.59 9.81 -1.29
N ALA A 24 -3.96 10.59 -0.40
CA ALA A 24 -3.84 12.03 -0.54
C ALA A 24 -3.06 12.43 -1.82
N HIS A 25 -2.02 11.66 -2.18
CA HIS A 25 -1.23 11.91 -3.39
C HIS A 25 -2.03 11.66 -4.68
N VAL A 26 -2.91 10.66 -4.68
CA VAL A 26 -3.65 10.19 -5.87
C VAL A 26 -4.98 10.89 -6.03
N HIS A 27 -5.62 11.27 -4.92
CA HIS A 27 -6.93 11.87 -4.93
C HIS A 27 -6.96 13.16 -5.75
N LYS A 28 -7.98 13.29 -6.59
CA LYS A 28 -8.34 14.51 -7.32
C LYS A 28 -9.86 14.60 -7.37
N ALA A 29 -10.41 15.81 -7.32
CA ALA A 29 -11.84 16.02 -7.43
C ALA A 29 -12.44 15.38 -8.70
N THR A 30 -11.69 15.39 -9.81
CA THR A 30 -12.09 14.77 -11.10
C THR A 30 -11.83 13.26 -11.16
N LYS A 31 -11.04 12.72 -10.25
CA LYS A 31 -10.68 11.28 -10.15
C LYS A 31 -10.58 10.89 -8.69
N PRO A 32 -11.72 10.76 -8.00
CA PRO A 32 -11.71 10.47 -6.58
C PRO A 32 -11.19 9.05 -6.33
N CYS A 33 -10.52 8.87 -5.19
CA CYS A 33 -10.20 7.56 -4.65
C CYS A 33 -10.98 7.29 -3.36
N LEU A 34 -11.07 6.03 -2.97
CA LEU A 34 -11.71 5.57 -1.75
C LEU A 34 -10.67 4.95 -0.82
N LEU A 35 -10.73 5.34 0.45
CA LEU A 35 -10.05 4.68 1.54
C LEU A 35 -10.97 3.67 2.23
N ILE A 36 -10.43 2.52 2.62
CA ILE A 36 -11.12 1.55 3.46
C ILE A 36 -10.23 1.28 4.67
N ASP A 37 -10.72 1.66 5.85
CA ASP A 37 -10.08 1.34 7.13
C ASP A 37 -10.65 0.02 7.64
N ALA A 38 -9.88 -1.05 7.51
CA ALA A 38 -10.23 -2.38 8.00
C ALA A 38 -9.52 -2.74 9.31
N ASP A 39 -8.70 -1.82 9.87
CA ASP A 39 -8.08 -2.00 11.17
C ASP A 39 -9.02 -1.46 12.28
N PRO A 40 -9.42 -2.29 13.26
CA PRO A 40 -10.22 -1.82 14.40
C PRO A 40 -9.57 -0.68 15.20
N GLN A 41 -8.24 -0.49 15.11
CA GLN A 41 -7.55 0.63 15.75
C GLN A 41 -7.92 1.99 15.11
N GLY A 42 -8.43 2.00 13.88
CA GLY A 42 -8.99 3.19 13.27
C GLY A 42 -7.97 4.30 12.98
N SER A 43 -6.69 3.96 12.75
CA SER A 43 -5.63 4.95 12.50
C SER A 43 -5.91 5.79 11.26
N LEU A 44 -6.40 5.16 10.20
CA LEU A 44 -6.75 5.85 8.95
C LEU A 44 -8.00 6.73 9.13
N THR A 45 -8.97 6.24 9.91
CA THR A 45 -10.18 6.99 10.31
C THR A 45 -9.81 8.22 11.14
N LEU A 46 -8.85 8.09 12.06
CA LEU A 46 -8.35 9.22 12.85
C LEU A 46 -7.69 10.28 11.95
N TRP A 47 -6.80 9.85 11.04
CA TRP A 47 -6.17 10.75 10.08
C TRP A 47 -7.21 11.51 9.24
N HIS A 48 -8.26 10.82 8.78
CA HIS A 48 -9.33 11.45 8.01
C HIS A 48 -10.12 12.49 8.82
N LYS A 49 -10.34 12.25 10.12
CA LYS A 49 -10.95 13.24 11.01
C LYS A 49 -10.07 14.48 11.17
N LEU A 50 -8.75 14.30 11.33
CA LEU A 50 -7.79 15.42 11.42
C LEU A 50 -7.76 16.24 10.13
N ARG A 51 -7.99 15.60 8.99
CA ARG A 51 -8.05 16.25 7.67
C ARG A 51 -9.17 17.30 7.58
N GLY A 52 -10.25 17.13 8.30
CA GLY A 52 -11.35 18.11 8.37
C GLY A 52 -12.14 18.26 7.06
N THR A 53 -11.90 17.42 6.05
CA THR A 53 -12.64 17.36 4.78
C THR A 53 -13.18 15.95 4.56
N ASN A 54 -14.19 15.82 3.68
CA ASN A 54 -14.72 14.51 3.32
C ASN A 54 -13.95 13.81 2.19
N GLU A 55 -12.81 14.37 1.76
CA GLU A 55 -12.01 13.89 0.63
C GLU A 55 -10.55 13.61 1.03
N PRO A 56 -10.01 12.48 0.59
CA PRO A 56 -10.68 11.35 -0.09
C PRO A 56 -11.70 10.67 0.81
N ALA A 57 -12.79 10.14 0.23
CA ALA A 57 -13.82 9.43 1.00
C ALA A 57 -13.23 8.23 1.76
N ILE A 58 -13.75 7.96 2.96
CA ILE A 58 -13.34 6.81 3.78
C ILE A 58 -14.56 5.96 4.19
N LYS A 59 -14.36 4.65 4.25
CA LYS A 59 -15.32 3.67 4.80
C LYS A 59 -14.61 2.78 5.81
N SER A 60 -15.28 2.43 6.88
CA SER A 60 -14.80 1.43 7.85
C SER A 60 -15.29 0.05 7.47
N ALA A 61 -14.45 -0.99 7.61
CA ALA A 61 -14.72 -2.36 7.21
C ALA A 61 -14.12 -3.37 8.19
N VAL A 62 -14.68 -3.48 9.37
CA VAL A 62 -14.15 -4.35 10.43
C VAL A 62 -14.31 -5.85 10.10
N ASN A 63 -15.34 -6.24 9.36
CA ASN A 63 -15.66 -7.66 9.11
C ASN A 63 -15.37 -8.11 7.66
N SER A 64 -15.68 -7.29 6.67
CA SER A 64 -15.49 -7.60 5.25
C SER A 64 -15.37 -6.33 4.42
N VAL A 65 -14.47 -6.38 3.44
CA VAL A 65 -14.28 -5.28 2.47
C VAL A 65 -15.04 -5.51 1.16
N SER A 66 -15.44 -6.75 0.85
CA SER A 66 -16.00 -7.16 -0.44
C SER A 66 -17.22 -6.34 -0.87
N GLY A 67 -18.13 -6.06 0.06
CA GLY A 67 -19.32 -5.26 -0.21
C GLY A 67 -18.99 -3.82 -0.59
N ILE A 68 -18.04 -3.21 0.14
CA ILE A 68 -17.58 -1.82 -0.11
C ILE A 68 -16.83 -1.73 -1.44
N VAL A 69 -15.95 -2.69 -1.72
CA VAL A 69 -15.21 -2.79 -3.00
C VAL A 69 -16.17 -2.93 -4.17
N SER A 70 -17.22 -3.76 -4.03
CA SER A 70 -18.26 -3.94 -5.06
C SER A 70 -19.07 -2.66 -5.29
N ALA A 71 -19.40 -1.93 -4.24
CA ALA A 71 -20.09 -0.63 -4.34
C ALA A 71 -19.17 0.40 -5.04
N ALA A 72 -17.93 0.54 -4.60
CA ALA A 72 -16.96 1.44 -5.22
C ALA A 72 -16.75 1.19 -6.73
N LYS A 73 -16.84 -0.08 -7.14
CA LYS A 73 -16.76 -0.44 -8.55
C LYS A 73 -17.96 0.05 -9.34
N ARG A 74 -19.18 -0.05 -8.78
CA ARG A 74 -20.42 0.47 -9.41
C ARG A 74 -20.40 2.00 -9.49
N ASP A 75 -19.85 2.64 -8.47
CA ASP A 75 -19.74 4.11 -8.37
C ASP A 75 -18.61 4.69 -9.24
N GLY A 76 -17.92 3.84 -10.02
CA GLY A 76 -16.88 4.30 -10.94
C GLY A 76 -15.56 4.73 -10.30
N ILE A 77 -15.33 4.41 -9.03
CA ILE A 77 -14.07 4.70 -8.32
C ILE A 77 -12.90 4.04 -9.05
N GLU A 78 -11.87 4.82 -9.38
CA GLU A 78 -10.71 4.30 -10.09
C GLU A 78 -9.71 3.60 -9.15
N TRP A 79 -9.47 4.16 -7.97
CA TRP A 79 -8.52 3.65 -6.99
C TRP A 79 -9.14 3.46 -5.61
N VAL A 80 -8.88 2.30 -5.02
CA VAL A 80 -9.26 1.97 -3.64
C VAL A 80 -8.01 1.59 -2.88
N PHE A 81 -7.80 2.18 -1.70
CA PHE A 81 -6.70 1.88 -0.79
C PHE A 81 -7.27 1.26 0.49
N ILE A 82 -6.81 0.06 0.83
CA ILE A 82 -7.32 -0.69 1.99
C ILE A 82 -6.20 -0.83 3.02
N ASP A 83 -6.40 -0.26 4.21
CA ASP A 83 -5.57 -0.50 5.38
C ASP A 83 -6.09 -1.71 6.17
N THR A 84 -5.19 -2.58 6.62
CA THR A 84 -5.56 -3.82 7.31
C THR A 84 -4.93 -3.93 8.70
N PRO A 85 -5.53 -4.70 9.62
CA PRO A 85 -4.95 -4.96 10.93
C PRO A 85 -3.63 -5.75 10.85
N PRO A 86 -2.81 -5.74 11.94
CA PRO A 86 -1.50 -6.39 11.99
C PRO A 86 -1.57 -7.90 12.28
N ASN A 87 -2.63 -8.57 11.90
CA ASN A 87 -2.82 -10.02 12.08
C ASN A 87 -3.45 -10.62 10.81
N MET A 88 -3.25 -11.90 10.59
CA MET A 88 -3.94 -12.62 9.52
C MET A 88 -5.32 -13.03 10.03
N SER A 89 -6.33 -12.24 9.71
CA SER A 89 -7.74 -12.43 10.05
C SER A 89 -8.58 -12.57 8.79
N ALA A 90 -9.82 -12.98 8.95
CA ALA A 90 -10.75 -13.14 7.83
C ALA A 90 -10.89 -11.85 6.99
N VAL A 91 -10.86 -10.67 7.62
CA VAL A 91 -10.93 -9.39 6.91
C VAL A 91 -9.66 -9.12 6.10
N VAL A 92 -8.48 -9.51 6.58
CA VAL A 92 -7.22 -9.38 5.83
C VAL A 92 -7.21 -10.32 4.62
N GLU A 93 -7.64 -11.56 4.80
CA GLU A 93 -7.78 -12.51 3.69
C GLU A 93 -8.80 -12.02 2.66
N ASP A 94 -9.92 -11.47 3.11
CA ASP A 94 -10.93 -10.88 2.23
C ASP A 94 -10.37 -9.67 1.46
N ALA A 95 -9.61 -8.80 2.13
CA ALA A 95 -8.92 -7.69 1.48
C ALA A 95 -7.92 -8.19 0.43
N ILE A 96 -7.08 -9.18 0.77
CA ILE A 96 -6.12 -9.77 -0.16
C ILE A 96 -6.86 -10.38 -1.38
N ARG A 97 -7.96 -11.12 -1.17
CA ARG A 97 -8.76 -11.68 -2.29
C ARG A 97 -9.32 -10.62 -3.23
N ASN A 98 -9.65 -9.43 -2.73
CA ASN A 98 -10.14 -8.31 -3.52
C ASN A 98 -9.03 -7.45 -4.15
N ALA A 99 -7.77 -7.64 -3.77
CA ALA A 99 -6.65 -6.83 -4.24
C ALA A 99 -6.39 -6.98 -5.74
N THR A 100 -6.06 -5.87 -6.39
CA THR A 100 -5.32 -5.84 -7.66
C THR A 100 -3.84 -6.08 -7.37
N MET A 101 -3.32 -5.46 -6.30
CA MET A 101 -1.95 -5.63 -5.83
C MET A 101 -1.89 -5.42 -4.31
N VAL A 102 -1.05 -6.20 -3.63
CA VAL A 102 -0.79 -6.05 -2.20
C VAL A 102 0.57 -5.37 -2.00
N ILE A 103 0.60 -4.31 -1.22
CA ILE A 103 1.83 -3.67 -0.74
C ILE A 103 2.11 -4.19 0.67
N ILE A 104 3.31 -4.73 0.86
CA ILE A 104 3.77 -5.28 2.13
C ILE A 104 4.84 -4.36 2.71
N PRO A 105 4.49 -3.39 3.57
CA PRO A 105 5.49 -2.55 4.21
C PRO A 105 6.26 -3.34 5.27
N ALA A 106 7.57 -3.17 5.27
CA ALA A 106 8.49 -3.77 6.25
C ALA A 106 9.55 -2.77 6.66
N ARG A 107 9.86 -2.68 7.95
CA ARG A 107 11.06 -1.97 8.41
C ARG A 107 12.30 -2.80 8.08
N PRO A 108 13.46 -2.19 7.86
CA PRO A 108 14.69 -2.92 7.51
C PRO A 108 15.31 -3.62 8.72
N GLY A 109 14.52 -4.27 9.56
CA GLY A 109 14.96 -5.04 10.72
C GLY A 109 14.72 -6.54 10.52
N VAL A 110 15.56 -7.38 11.11
CA VAL A 110 15.49 -8.85 10.98
C VAL A 110 14.10 -9.40 11.30
N PHE A 111 13.49 -8.95 12.40
CA PHE A 111 12.17 -9.41 12.81
C PHE A 111 11.05 -8.95 11.86
N ASP A 112 11.19 -7.78 11.25
CA ASP A 112 10.23 -7.25 10.29
C ASP A 112 10.31 -8.02 8.97
N VAL A 113 11.52 -8.29 8.50
CA VAL A 113 11.77 -9.09 7.28
C VAL A 113 11.21 -10.50 7.42
N ASN A 114 11.37 -11.15 8.57
CA ASN A 114 10.78 -12.47 8.82
C ASN A 114 9.24 -12.44 8.83
N ALA A 115 8.64 -11.41 9.42
CA ALA A 115 7.17 -11.27 9.46
C ALA A 115 6.55 -11.08 8.05
N VAL A 116 7.32 -10.60 7.08
CA VAL A 116 6.90 -10.48 5.67
C VAL A 116 6.57 -11.83 5.05
N GLN A 117 7.29 -12.90 5.42
CA GLN A 117 7.15 -14.23 4.82
C GLN A 117 5.71 -14.76 4.89
N GLU A 118 5.05 -14.61 6.03
CA GLU A 118 3.68 -15.10 6.19
C GLU A 118 2.67 -14.33 5.33
N THR A 119 2.86 -13.02 5.20
CA THR A 119 2.03 -12.20 4.30
C THR A 119 2.26 -12.59 2.84
N ILE A 120 3.50 -12.89 2.46
CA ILE A 120 3.84 -13.41 1.12
C ILE A 120 3.12 -14.73 0.84
N LEU A 121 3.12 -15.66 1.80
CA LEU A 121 2.44 -16.96 1.67
C LEU A 121 0.94 -16.77 1.44
N SER A 122 0.30 -15.86 2.17
CA SER A 122 -1.12 -15.54 1.98
C SER A 122 -1.40 -14.93 0.60
N CYS A 123 -0.55 -14.02 0.11
CA CYS A 123 -0.68 -13.46 -1.24
C CYS A 123 -0.52 -14.55 -2.31
N ARG A 124 0.45 -15.45 -2.16
CA ARG A 124 0.67 -16.58 -3.07
C ARG A 124 -0.51 -17.55 -3.07
N ALA A 125 -1.02 -17.92 -1.89
CA ALA A 125 -2.20 -18.79 -1.76
C ALA A 125 -3.42 -18.18 -2.46
N ALA A 126 -3.61 -16.86 -2.32
CA ALA A 126 -4.68 -16.12 -2.99
C ALA A 126 -4.37 -15.80 -4.48
N ARG A 127 -3.19 -16.17 -4.99
CA ARG A 127 -2.70 -15.84 -6.35
C ARG A 127 -2.75 -14.34 -6.65
N LYS A 128 -2.40 -13.52 -5.67
CA LYS A 128 -2.43 -12.06 -5.82
C LYS A 128 -1.03 -11.50 -6.00
N PRO A 129 -0.86 -10.56 -6.94
CA PRO A 129 0.37 -9.80 -7.09
C PRO A 129 0.68 -9.02 -5.81
N TYR A 130 1.95 -8.98 -5.43
CA TYR A 130 2.41 -8.23 -4.26
C TYR A 130 3.79 -7.64 -4.48
N ALA A 131 4.15 -6.64 -3.69
CA ALA A 131 5.52 -6.14 -3.58
C ALA A 131 5.82 -5.73 -2.13
N VAL A 132 7.06 -5.96 -1.72
CA VAL A 132 7.58 -5.49 -0.43
C VAL A 132 8.13 -4.07 -0.60
N VAL A 133 7.78 -3.20 0.34
CA VAL A 133 8.27 -1.81 0.42
C VAL A 133 9.03 -1.64 1.71
N LEU A 134 10.34 -1.35 1.63
CA LEU A 134 11.12 -0.99 2.80
C LEU A 134 10.71 0.41 3.28
N ASN A 135 10.11 0.45 4.47
CA ASN A 135 9.52 1.62 5.09
C ASN A 135 10.18 1.94 6.43
N GLY A 136 10.23 3.22 6.78
CA GLY A 136 10.92 3.66 7.99
C GLY A 136 12.43 3.40 7.94
N ALA A 137 13.00 3.39 6.74
CA ALA A 137 14.41 3.14 6.51
C ALA A 137 15.28 4.32 6.97
N PRO A 138 16.53 4.10 7.42
CA PRO A 138 17.50 5.17 7.59
C PRO A 138 17.70 5.96 6.30
N ALA A 139 17.99 7.25 6.42
CA ALA A 139 18.31 8.08 5.27
C ALA A 139 19.54 7.56 4.53
N ARG A 140 19.53 7.68 3.20
CA ARG A 140 20.73 7.46 2.39
C ARG A 140 21.76 8.55 2.70
N ARG A 141 23.03 8.17 2.69
CA ARG A 141 24.18 9.10 2.75
C ARG A 141 24.89 9.02 1.42
N ASP A 142 25.08 10.15 0.76
CA ASP A 142 25.71 10.23 -0.57
C ASP A 142 25.14 9.23 -1.57
N GLU A 143 23.78 9.14 -1.60
CA GLU A 143 22.99 8.20 -2.40
C GLU A 143 23.19 6.70 -2.06
N VAL A 144 24.06 6.38 -1.07
CA VAL A 144 24.32 5.01 -0.63
C VAL A 144 23.28 4.58 0.42
N GLU A 145 22.72 3.39 0.25
CA GLU A 145 21.80 2.80 1.22
C GLU A 145 22.54 2.45 2.52
N SER A 146 21.84 2.61 3.65
CA SER A 146 22.35 2.14 4.93
C SER A 146 22.56 0.61 4.90
N PRO A 147 23.62 0.06 5.51
CA PRO A 147 23.90 -1.38 5.53
C PRO A 147 22.70 -2.23 5.99
N ILE A 148 21.92 -1.75 6.95
CA ILE A 148 20.72 -2.47 7.41
C ILE A 148 19.65 -2.61 6.30
N VAL A 149 19.56 -1.63 5.39
CA VAL A 149 18.64 -1.68 4.24
C VAL A 149 19.13 -2.70 3.21
N THR A 150 20.44 -2.71 2.94
CA THR A 150 21.08 -3.68 2.04
C THR A 150 20.86 -5.11 2.55
N ILE A 151 21.15 -5.37 3.83
CA ILE A 151 20.96 -6.68 4.48
C ILE A 151 19.48 -7.10 4.41
N ALA A 152 18.54 -6.17 4.63
CA ALA A 152 17.11 -6.45 4.52
C ALA A 152 16.73 -6.86 3.10
N ARG A 153 17.23 -6.17 2.06
CA ARG A 153 16.99 -6.53 0.66
C ARG A 153 17.52 -7.92 0.32
N GLU A 154 18.76 -8.22 0.71
CA GLU A 154 19.36 -9.53 0.51
C GLU A 154 18.56 -10.65 1.16
N SER A 155 18.04 -10.40 2.38
CA SER A 155 17.20 -11.36 3.09
C SER A 155 15.86 -11.57 2.38
N LEU A 156 15.26 -10.52 1.84
CA LEU A 156 14.00 -10.60 1.08
C LEU A 156 14.17 -11.34 -0.27
N VAL A 157 15.35 -11.25 -0.90
CA VAL A 157 15.67 -12.02 -2.10
C VAL A 157 15.60 -13.53 -1.82
N LYS A 158 16.03 -13.99 -0.65
CA LYS A 158 15.93 -15.41 -0.23
C LYS A 158 14.48 -15.91 -0.23
N PHE A 159 13.51 -15.04 0.02
CA PHE A 159 12.08 -15.36 -0.05
C PHE A 159 11.51 -15.27 -1.48
N ARG A 160 12.34 -14.95 -2.48
CA ARG A 160 11.91 -14.66 -3.86
C ARG A 160 10.78 -13.61 -3.88
N ALA A 161 10.89 -12.62 -3.03
CA ALA A 161 9.91 -11.53 -2.92
C ALA A 161 10.26 -10.42 -3.91
N PRO A 162 9.28 -9.91 -4.68
CA PRO A 162 9.48 -8.67 -5.42
C PRO A 162 9.59 -7.52 -4.42
N VAL A 163 10.74 -6.86 -4.39
CA VAL A 163 11.02 -5.72 -3.51
C VAL A 163 11.10 -4.47 -4.36
N TRP A 164 10.39 -3.42 -3.95
CA TRP A 164 10.55 -2.12 -4.60
C TRP A 164 11.98 -1.60 -4.47
N GLY A 165 12.59 -1.15 -5.55
CA GLY A 165 13.98 -0.67 -5.56
C GLY A 165 14.21 0.63 -4.80
N GLY A 166 13.15 1.40 -4.51
CA GLY A 166 13.19 2.57 -3.62
C GLY A 166 13.08 2.20 -2.13
N GLN A 167 13.01 3.22 -1.30
CA GLN A 167 12.69 3.11 0.13
C GLN A 167 11.84 4.29 0.56
N ILE A 168 11.07 4.13 1.63
CA ILE A 168 10.46 5.23 2.37
C ILE A 168 11.30 5.46 3.61
N THR A 169 11.93 6.61 3.66
CA THR A 169 12.84 6.98 4.74
C THR A 169 12.04 7.39 5.99
N ASN A 170 12.57 7.08 7.15
CA ASN A 170 12.02 7.57 8.42
C ASN A 170 12.24 9.09 8.53
N ARG A 171 11.22 9.86 8.16
CA ARG A 171 11.23 11.33 8.14
C ARG A 171 10.16 11.90 9.04
N ALA A 172 10.52 12.95 9.77
CA ALA A 172 9.55 13.70 10.57
C ALA A 172 8.39 14.25 9.74
N ASP A 173 8.68 14.71 8.51
CA ASP A 173 7.68 15.29 7.59
C ASP A 173 6.50 14.34 7.32
N LEU A 174 6.74 13.01 7.25
CA LEU A 174 5.65 12.03 7.09
C LEU A 174 4.73 12.01 8.30
N LEU A 175 5.27 12.07 9.51
CA LEU A 175 4.49 12.05 10.74
C LEU A 175 3.78 13.39 10.96
N MET A 176 4.47 14.49 10.70
CA MET A 176 3.90 15.84 10.82
C MET A 176 2.73 16.03 9.86
N ALA A 177 2.87 15.62 8.59
CA ALA A 177 1.78 15.66 7.63
C ALA A 177 0.54 14.90 8.13
N LEU A 178 0.72 13.68 8.64
CA LEU A 178 -0.40 12.90 9.18
C LEU A 178 -1.06 13.59 10.38
N GLY A 179 -0.28 14.23 11.24
CA GLY A 179 -0.79 15.00 12.38
C GLY A 179 -1.68 16.19 11.97
N HIS A 180 -1.49 16.73 10.78
CA HIS A 180 -2.32 17.78 10.20
C HIS A 180 -3.45 17.25 9.29
N GLY A 181 -3.61 15.92 9.18
CA GLY A 181 -4.57 15.31 8.26
C GLY A 181 -4.17 15.45 6.80
N GLU A 182 -2.91 15.69 6.52
CA GLU A 182 -2.36 15.94 5.19
C GLU A 182 -1.57 14.74 4.66
N GLY A 183 -1.40 14.69 3.34
CA GLY A 183 -0.39 13.85 2.70
C GLY A 183 0.96 14.57 2.61
N ALA A 184 2.04 13.83 2.39
CA ALA A 184 3.39 14.39 2.34
C ALA A 184 3.56 15.52 1.31
N ARG A 185 2.85 15.44 0.18
CA ARG A 185 2.89 16.46 -0.87
C ARG A 185 2.08 17.71 -0.51
N GLU A 186 0.99 17.53 0.21
CA GLU A 186 0.16 18.63 0.68
C GLU A 186 0.89 19.42 1.76
N TYR A 187 1.55 18.71 2.68
CA TYR A 187 2.33 19.30 3.76
C TYR A 187 3.59 20.03 3.27
N TYR A 188 4.39 19.39 2.40
CA TYR A 188 5.59 19.99 1.82
C TYR A 188 5.88 19.40 0.44
N ALA A 189 5.39 20.06 -0.61
CA ALA A 189 5.41 19.56 -2.00
C ALA A 189 6.83 19.28 -2.51
N GLU A 190 7.80 20.13 -2.20
CA GLU A 190 9.20 20.00 -2.62
C GLU A 190 10.04 19.14 -1.66
N GLY A 191 9.42 18.57 -0.64
CA GLY A 191 10.07 17.77 0.37
C GLY A 191 10.52 16.40 -0.15
N ARG A 192 11.57 15.86 0.46
CA ARG A 192 12.06 14.51 0.15
C ARG A 192 11.01 13.43 0.45
N ALA A 193 10.18 13.62 1.47
CA ALA A 193 9.05 12.74 1.78
C ALA A 193 8.04 12.69 0.63
N ALA A 194 7.63 13.83 0.11
CA ALA A 194 6.73 13.93 -1.05
C ALA A 194 7.32 13.24 -2.29
N ALA A 195 8.61 13.44 -2.54
CA ALA A 195 9.31 12.79 -3.65
C ALA A 195 9.38 11.26 -3.49
N GLU A 196 9.59 10.73 -2.28
CA GLU A 196 9.61 9.29 -2.01
C GLU A 196 8.22 8.66 -2.21
N ILE A 197 7.16 9.28 -1.71
CA ILE A 197 5.77 8.85 -1.93
C ILE A 197 5.41 8.90 -3.43
N GLY A 198 5.80 9.95 -4.13
CA GLY A 198 5.58 10.06 -5.57
C GLY A 198 6.29 8.96 -6.38
N ARG A 199 7.53 8.60 -6.01
CA ARG A 199 8.26 7.48 -6.63
C ARG A 199 7.60 6.14 -6.36
N LEU A 200 7.14 5.91 -5.12
CA LEU A 200 6.40 4.70 -4.77
C LEU A 200 5.10 4.61 -5.57
N TRP A 201 4.35 5.71 -5.65
CA TRP A 201 3.14 5.77 -6.46
C TRP A 201 3.39 5.41 -7.92
N ALA A 202 4.39 6.03 -8.54
CA ALA A 202 4.75 5.75 -9.94
C ALA A 202 5.12 4.26 -10.15
N ALA A 203 5.75 3.60 -9.17
CA ALA A 203 6.05 2.18 -9.24
C ALA A 203 4.78 1.31 -9.13
N ILE A 204 3.87 1.65 -8.22
CA ILE A 204 2.57 0.96 -8.07
C ILE A 204 1.76 1.08 -9.37
N GLU A 205 1.64 2.30 -9.91
CA GLU A 205 0.86 2.55 -11.13
C GLU A 205 1.40 1.73 -12.32
N ARG A 206 2.73 1.71 -12.53
CA ARG A 206 3.36 0.88 -13.56
C ARG A 206 3.08 -0.60 -13.37
N SER A 207 3.20 -1.10 -12.13
CA SER A 207 2.94 -2.51 -11.80
C SER A 207 1.49 -2.90 -12.09
N VAL A 208 0.53 -2.06 -11.68
CA VAL A 208 -0.90 -2.29 -11.93
C VAL A 208 -1.21 -2.27 -13.43
N LYS A 209 -0.61 -1.38 -14.21
CA LYS A 209 -0.76 -1.38 -15.69
C LYS A 209 -0.25 -2.66 -16.30
N ALA A 210 0.91 -3.17 -15.87
CA ALA A 210 1.48 -4.43 -16.33
C ALA A 210 0.60 -5.65 -15.97
N ILE A 211 0.09 -5.71 -14.74
CA ILE A 211 -0.83 -6.77 -14.27
C ILE A 211 -2.08 -6.82 -15.17
N ARG A 212 -2.65 -5.67 -15.51
CA ARG A 212 -3.84 -5.58 -16.37
C ARG A 212 -3.55 -5.95 -17.82
N GLY A 213 -2.41 -5.50 -18.36
CA GLY A 213 -1.99 -5.85 -19.72
C GLY A 213 -1.83 -7.36 -19.90
N ASN A 214 -1.22 -8.03 -18.95
CA ASN A 214 -1.05 -9.48 -18.96
C ASN A 214 -2.39 -10.23 -18.83
N ALA A 215 -3.32 -9.74 -18.02
CA ALA A 215 -4.66 -10.32 -17.89
C ALA A 215 -5.47 -10.21 -19.19
N SER A 216 -5.33 -9.11 -19.91
CA SER A 216 -5.98 -8.90 -21.22
C SER A 216 -5.41 -9.81 -22.31
N ALA A 217 -4.08 -10.01 -22.34
CA ALA A 217 -3.41 -10.86 -23.30
C ALA A 217 -3.73 -12.35 -23.08
N GLY A 218 -3.75 -12.82 -21.82
CA GLY A 218 -4.14 -14.20 -21.49
C GLY A 218 -5.60 -14.51 -21.81
N GLY A 219 -6.51 -13.55 -21.67
CA GLY A 219 -7.92 -13.69 -22.03
C GLY A 219 -8.18 -13.74 -23.55
N ALA A 220 -7.31 -13.11 -24.34
CA ALA A 220 -7.40 -13.13 -25.80
C ALA A 220 -6.98 -14.50 -26.39
N MET A 221 -5.95 -15.14 -25.81
CA MET A 221 -5.51 -16.48 -26.25
C MET A 221 -6.55 -17.58 -25.97
N HIS A 222 -7.34 -17.47 -24.89
CA HIS A 222 -8.41 -18.44 -24.59
C HIS A 222 -9.64 -18.30 -25.49
N LYS A 223 -9.90 -17.11 -26.08
CA LYS A 223 -11.02 -16.89 -27.01
C LYS A 223 -10.72 -17.31 -28.45
N GLN A 224 -9.45 -17.54 -28.81
CA GLN A 224 -9.08 -18.05 -30.16
C GLN A 224 -8.94 -19.57 -30.21
N ALA A 225 -9.05 -20.26 -29.08
CA ALA A 225 -8.94 -21.74 -28.99
C ALA A 225 -10.30 -22.43 -28.72
N ALA A 226 -11.40 -21.70 -28.84
CA ALA A 226 -12.80 -22.18 -28.78
C ALA A 226 -13.54 -21.81 -30.06
#